data_e297b2333311cb50a43c0cb4f2bdeef7
#
_entry.id   e297b2333311cb50a43c0cb4f2bdeef7
#
_cell.length_a   1.000
_cell.length_b   1.000
_cell.length_c   1.000
_cell.angle_alpha   90.00
_cell.angle_beta   90.00
_cell.angle_gamma   90.00
#
_symmetry.space_group_name_H-M   'P 1'
#
loop_
_entity.id
_entity.type
_entity.pdbx_description
1 polymer ?
#
loop_
_entity_poly.entity_id
_entity_poly.type
_entity_poly.pdbx_seq_one_letter_code
_entity_poly.pdbx_strand_id
1 'polypeptide(L)'
;MKTEKILLAGATGYLGQYILAALLREEYPTRIVVRNKSKLSPALLTHPLLEVVEAEVTQPDTLRGVCKGVHKVISSVGITRQKDGLTYEQVDFQANKNLLDEALREGVRKFIYVSVFKGEAMRHIAIGAAKERFVDTLKTSGLDYCIIRPSGFYSDMAFFFKMAKEDIIYLFSKGQYAMNPIHGEDLAEVCVAQLEGYEREVNVGGAEVFTQTEMARLAFEVLHKPANISYLPDWVRRLILKMGKYLLPKNIYGAIEFFLTIMAMDAVAPMQVGKHRLKAFFESITSSADRYYLKRLKQSGEFEYSLGANAEEIKHIEEELGILLPEAYINFLSECGSCNYGDVYINGIYKEKDTISYPVVELTKQLREDLHLSEDFIVLHYEVDEFLTLYKVSNGVRLKDAEVFEAEVYCNDKGNFEIDKPMPIFDSFEEYFEDFLDLAEED
;
A
#
# COMPACT_ATOMS: atom_id res chain seq x y z
N MET A 1 19.99 -3.06 -27.30
CA MET A 1 20.01 -4.03 -26.16
C MET A 1 21.39 -4.03 -25.53
N LYS A 2 21.46 -3.87 -24.25
CA LYS A 2 22.69 -4.03 -23.47
C LYS A 2 23.10 -5.51 -23.47
N THR A 3 24.39 -5.79 -23.44
CA THR A 3 24.89 -7.18 -23.50
C THR A 3 25.18 -7.78 -22.13
N GLU A 4 25.31 -6.96 -21.11
CA GLU A 4 25.59 -7.38 -19.72
C GLU A 4 24.34 -7.88 -19.02
N LYS A 5 24.35 -9.14 -18.62
CA LYS A 5 23.27 -9.74 -17.85
C LYS A 5 23.37 -9.34 -16.37
N ILE A 6 22.27 -8.85 -15.81
CA ILE A 6 22.16 -8.43 -14.41
C ILE A 6 21.35 -9.46 -13.64
N LEU A 7 21.84 -9.85 -12.47
CA LEU A 7 21.03 -10.60 -11.49
C LEU A 7 20.43 -9.63 -10.49
N LEU A 8 19.13 -9.71 -10.30
CA LEU A 8 18.40 -8.98 -9.25
C LEU A 8 17.86 -9.96 -8.21
N ALA A 9 18.35 -9.85 -6.99
CA ALA A 9 17.81 -10.54 -5.83
C ALA A 9 16.89 -9.58 -5.04
N GLY A 10 15.73 -10.11 -4.59
CA GLY A 10 14.70 -9.31 -3.91
C GLY A 10 13.70 -8.66 -4.86
N ALA A 11 13.57 -9.12 -6.11
CA ALA A 11 12.73 -8.55 -7.16
C ALA A 11 11.24 -8.42 -6.80
N THR A 12 10.71 -9.23 -5.89
CA THR A 12 9.31 -9.19 -5.43
C THR A 12 9.06 -8.25 -4.24
N GLY A 13 10.11 -7.65 -3.68
CA GLY A 13 10.03 -6.67 -2.61
C GLY A 13 9.64 -5.27 -3.13
N TYR A 14 9.29 -4.34 -2.20
CA TYR A 14 8.91 -2.97 -2.55
C TYR A 14 9.91 -2.29 -3.51
N LEU A 15 11.18 -2.21 -3.14
CA LEU A 15 12.20 -1.60 -4.00
C LEU A 15 12.53 -2.48 -5.22
N GLY A 16 12.55 -3.82 -5.03
CA GLY A 16 12.93 -4.75 -6.07
C GLY A 16 12.05 -4.69 -7.32
N GLN A 17 10.75 -4.44 -7.17
CA GLN A 17 9.83 -4.27 -8.31
C GLN A 17 10.19 -3.03 -9.14
N TYR A 18 10.54 -1.91 -8.51
CA TYR A 18 10.99 -0.70 -9.22
C TYR A 18 12.33 -0.91 -9.89
N ILE A 19 13.29 -1.61 -9.24
CA ILE A 19 14.60 -1.94 -9.87
C ILE A 19 14.38 -2.84 -11.07
N LEU A 20 13.53 -3.85 -10.99
CA LEU A 20 13.20 -4.72 -12.12
C LEU A 20 12.62 -3.92 -13.28
N ALA A 21 11.63 -3.07 -13.03
CA ALA A 21 11.03 -2.21 -14.03
C ALA A 21 12.06 -1.28 -14.69
N ALA A 22 12.96 -0.69 -13.90
CA ALA A 22 14.03 0.17 -14.40
C ALA A 22 15.05 -0.60 -15.26
N LEU A 23 15.46 -1.80 -14.86
CA LEU A 23 16.36 -2.66 -15.63
C LEU A 23 15.78 -3.04 -16.99
N LEU A 24 14.50 -3.42 -17.03
CA LEU A 24 13.81 -3.79 -18.27
C LEU A 24 13.59 -2.58 -19.18
N ARG A 25 13.25 -1.42 -18.61
CA ARG A 25 13.15 -0.14 -19.36
C ARG A 25 14.48 0.27 -20.00
N GLU A 26 15.59 0.05 -19.30
CA GLU A 26 16.94 0.33 -19.77
C GLU A 26 17.53 -0.79 -20.65
N GLU A 27 16.70 -1.78 -21.05
CA GLU A 27 17.04 -2.90 -21.92
C GLU A 27 18.19 -3.81 -21.41
N TYR A 28 18.34 -3.96 -20.09
CA TYR A 28 19.26 -4.95 -19.52
C TYR A 28 18.66 -6.36 -19.56
N PRO A 29 19.34 -7.36 -20.15
CA PRO A 29 18.99 -8.76 -19.88
C PRO A 29 19.07 -9.03 -18.39
N THR A 30 17.94 -9.39 -17.78
CA THR A 30 17.81 -9.47 -16.33
C THR A 30 17.42 -10.87 -15.90
N ARG A 31 18.15 -11.42 -14.93
CA ARG A 31 17.77 -12.63 -14.20
C ARG A 31 17.27 -12.22 -12.83
N ILE A 32 16.12 -12.75 -12.42
CA ILE A 32 15.62 -12.59 -11.04
C ILE A 32 15.61 -13.91 -10.30
N VAL A 33 15.88 -13.82 -8.99
CA VAL A 33 15.72 -14.95 -8.06
C VAL A 33 14.48 -14.74 -7.23
N VAL A 34 13.56 -15.71 -7.28
CA VAL A 34 12.28 -15.68 -6.56
C VAL A 34 12.04 -17.00 -5.85
N ARG A 35 11.37 -16.97 -4.71
CA ARG A 35 10.99 -18.18 -3.94
C ARG A 35 9.88 -18.98 -4.62
N ASN A 36 9.01 -18.28 -5.34
CA ASN A 36 7.88 -18.88 -6.03
C ASN A 36 7.52 -18.00 -7.25
N LYS A 37 7.68 -18.56 -8.44
CA LYS A 37 7.41 -17.88 -9.71
C LYS A 37 5.91 -17.70 -9.99
N SER A 38 5.02 -18.49 -9.36
CA SER A 38 3.57 -18.35 -9.55
C SER A 38 3.00 -17.02 -9.03
N LYS A 39 3.79 -16.28 -8.22
CA LYS A 39 3.43 -14.94 -7.73
C LYS A 39 3.75 -13.81 -8.71
N LEU A 40 4.39 -14.13 -9.84
CA LEU A 40 4.71 -13.16 -10.89
C LEU A 40 3.57 -13.10 -11.92
N SER A 41 3.30 -11.92 -12.45
CA SER A 41 2.30 -11.77 -13.50
C SER A 41 2.71 -12.52 -14.78
N PRO A 42 1.75 -13.05 -15.57
CA PRO A 42 2.04 -13.70 -16.84
C PRO A 42 2.87 -12.82 -17.80
N ALA A 43 2.62 -11.50 -17.81
CA ALA A 43 3.35 -10.56 -18.63
C ALA A 43 4.85 -10.49 -18.28
N LEU A 44 5.20 -10.59 -16.99
CA LEU A 44 6.61 -10.67 -16.57
C LEU A 44 7.23 -12.01 -16.96
N LEU A 45 6.52 -13.13 -16.81
CA LEU A 45 7.04 -14.47 -17.15
C LEU A 45 7.38 -14.63 -18.63
N THR A 46 6.71 -13.87 -19.52
CA THR A 46 6.91 -13.91 -20.98
C THR A 46 7.80 -12.79 -21.50
N HIS A 47 8.36 -11.94 -20.64
CA HIS A 47 9.15 -10.79 -21.06
C HIS A 47 10.51 -11.25 -21.67
N PRO A 48 10.88 -10.82 -22.88
CA PRO A 48 12.03 -11.37 -23.64
C PRO A 48 13.40 -11.11 -22.99
N LEU A 49 13.50 -10.08 -22.14
CA LEU A 49 14.74 -9.74 -21.42
C LEU A 49 14.79 -10.32 -20.01
N LEU A 50 13.74 -11.05 -19.56
CA LEU A 50 13.64 -11.54 -18.20
C LEU A 50 13.83 -13.06 -18.13
N GLU A 51 14.75 -13.50 -17.30
CA GLU A 51 14.94 -14.89 -16.90
C GLU A 51 14.56 -15.05 -15.44
N VAL A 52 13.65 -15.97 -15.13
CA VAL A 52 13.17 -16.21 -13.77
C VAL A 52 13.75 -17.53 -13.27
N VAL A 53 14.51 -17.44 -12.18
CA VAL A 53 15.06 -18.62 -11.48
C VAL A 53 14.37 -18.76 -10.12
N GLU A 54 13.86 -19.96 -9.86
CA GLU A 54 13.25 -20.29 -8.58
C GLU A 54 14.33 -20.82 -7.63
N ALA A 55 14.63 -20.05 -6.60
CA ALA A 55 15.62 -20.39 -5.56
C ALA A 55 15.35 -19.60 -4.26
N GLU A 56 15.83 -20.13 -3.14
CA GLU A 56 15.71 -19.52 -1.82
C GLU A 56 17.07 -19.00 -1.36
N VAL A 57 17.21 -17.67 -1.29
CA VAL A 57 18.51 -17.01 -0.99
C VAL A 57 19.09 -17.38 0.39
N THR A 58 18.26 -17.83 1.32
CA THR A 58 18.69 -18.33 2.63
C THR A 58 19.25 -19.76 2.56
N GLN A 59 19.05 -20.47 1.44
CA GLN A 59 19.47 -21.85 1.21
C GLN A 59 20.57 -21.91 0.13
N PRO A 60 21.86 -21.97 0.47
CA PRO A 60 22.96 -21.84 -0.48
C PRO A 60 22.95 -22.89 -1.60
N ASP A 61 22.46 -24.10 -1.33
CA ASP A 61 22.40 -25.15 -2.35
C ASP A 61 21.44 -24.83 -3.51
N THR A 62 20.37 -24.06 -3.25
CA THR A 62 19.42 -23.63 -4.29
C THR A 62 19.98 -22.52 -5.19
N LEU A 63 21.04 -21.84 -4.73
CA LEU A 63 21.68 -20.75 -5.46
C LEU A 63 22.73 -21.20 -6.48
N ARG A 64 23.08 -22.49 -6.51
CA ARG A 64 24.12 -23.01 -7.42
C ARG A 64 23.77 -22.74 -8.89
N GLY A 65 24.64 -21.99 -9.59
CA GLY A 65 24.47 -21.61 -11.00
C GLY A 65 23.57 -20.41 -11.23
N VAL A 66 22.98 -19.78 -10.20
CA VAL A 66 22.13 -18.58 -10.42
C VAL A 66 22.91 -17.40 -10.94
N CYS A 67 24.23 -17.32 -10.68
CA CYS A 67 25.11 -16.29 -11.24
C CYS A 67 25.81 -16.71 -12.52
N LYS A 68 25.57 -17.90 -13.08
CA LYS A 68 26.21 -18.34 -14.32
C LYS A 68 25.88 -17.42 -15.49
N GLY A 69 26.90 -16.82 -16.11
CA GLY A 69 26.78 -15.86 -17.19
C GLY A 69 26.24 -14.49 -16.77
N VAL A 70 26.14 -14.23 -15.47
CA VAL A 70 25.80 -12.93 -14.91
C VAL A 70 27.05 -12.04 -14.82
N HIS A 71 26.91 -10.77 -15.16
CA HIS A 71 28.02 -9.81 -15.14
C HIS A 71 28.01 -8.96 -13.85
N LYS A 72 26.85 -8.55 -13.41
CA LYS A 72 26.67 -7.70 -12.22
C LYS A 72 25.46 -8.16 -11.40
N VAL A 73 25.51 -7.98 -10.10
CA VAL A 73 24.43 -8.33 -9.17
C VAL A 73 23.89 -7.07 -8.51
N ILE A 74 22.57 -6.96 -8.38
CA ILE A 74 21.91 -6.01 -7.50
C ILE A 74 21.15 -6.81 -6.44
N SER A 75 21.43 -6.54 -5.16
CA SER A 75 20.68 -7.12 -4.06
C SER A 75 19.93 -6.05 -3.28
N SER A 76 18.61 -6.17 -3.28
CA SER A 76 17.67 -5.47 -2.38
C SER A 76 17.10 -6.41 -1.32
N VAL A 77 17.78 -7.53 -1.04
CA VAL A 77 17.38 -8.52 -0.05
C VAL A 77 17.56 -7.97 1.36
N GLY A 78 16.48 -7.94 2.10
CA GLY A 78 16.43 -7.50 3.49
C GLY A 78 14.99 -7.52 4.00
N ILE A 79 14.83 -7.51 5.32
CA ILE A 79 13.53 -7.50 5.98
C ILE A 79 13.49 -6.42 7.06
N THR A 80 12.37 -5.69 7.16
CA THR A 80 12.09 -4.84 8.32
C THR A 80 11.25 -5.60 9.35
N ARG A 81 10.34 -6.45 8.89
CA ARG A 81 9.50 -7.30 9.74
C ARG A 81 9.89 -8.76 9.54
N GLN A 82 10.12 -9.46 10.63
CA GLN A 82 10.44 -10.89 10.63
C GLN A 82 9.15 -11.71 10.41
N LYS A 83 8.75 -11.83 9.15
CA LYS A 83 7.71 -12.78 8.73
C LYS A 83 8.36 -14.16 8.49
N ASP A 84 7.58 -15.21 8.52
CA ASP A 84 8.01 -16.58 8.21
C ASP A 84 9.09 -17.16 9.19
N GLY A 85 9.23 -16.58 10.39
CA GLY A 85 10.17 -17.04 11.40
C GLY A 85 11.65 -16.74 11.11
N LEU A 86 11.97 -16.04 10.02
CA LEU A 86 13.34 -15.70 9.64
C LEU A 86 13.85 -14.49 10.42
N THR A 87 15.13 -14.53 10.78
CA THR A 87 15.82 -13.46 11.52
C THR A 87 16.57 -12.51 10.59
N TYR A 88 16.94 -11.31 11.08
CA TYR A 88 17.79 -10.36 10.35
C TYR A 88 19.15 -10.99 9.99
N GLU A 89 19.73 -11.80 10.89
CA GLU A 89 20.99 -12.50 10.61
C GLU A 89 20.84 -13.47 9.43
N GLN A 90 19.72 -14.17 9.32
CA GLN A 90 19.50 -15.11 8.22
C GLN A 90 19.23 -14.41 6.89
N VAL A 91 18.50 -13.27 6.90
CA VAL A 91 18.08 -12.60 5.66
C VAL A 91 19.02 -11.47 5.28
N ASP A 92 19.28 -10.52 6.20
CA ASP A 92 20.09 -9.32 5.87
C ASP A 92 21.58 -9.63 5.77
N PHE A 93 22.08 -10.63 6.51
CA PHE A 93 23.46 -11.07 6.43
C PHE A 93 23.62 -12.35 5.60
N GLN A 94 23.13 -13.50 6.09
CA GLN A 94 23.48 -14.80 5.51
C GLN A 94 22.98 -14.98 4.08
N ALA A 95 21.76 -14.57 3.76
CA ALA A 95 21.23 -14.67 2.40
C ALA A 95 22.06 -13.83 1.40
N ASN A 96 22.43 -12.60 1.78
CA ASN A 96 23.29 -11.77 0.95
C ASN A 96 24.71 -12.35 0.82
N LYS A 97 25.24 -12.97 1.90
CA LYS A 97 26.52 -13.67 1.86
C LYS A 97 26.47 -14.89 0.94
N ASN A 98 25.43 -15.69 0.98
CA ASN A 98 25.27 -16.84 0.09
C ASN A 98 25.26 -16.38 -1.39
N LEU A 99 24.55 -15.28 -1.68
CA LEU A 99 24.53 -14.69 -3.03
C LEU A 99 25.88 -14.15 -3.44
N LEU A 100 26.64 -13.53 -2.53
CA LEU A 100 28.00 -13.04 -2.78
C LEU A 100 28.98 -14.19 -3.04
N ASP A 101 28.89 -15.28 -2.27
CA ASP A 101 29.73 -16.47 -2.46
C ASP A 101 29.48 -17.09 -3.85
N GLU A 102 28.22 -17.12 -4.28
CA GLU A 102 27.86 -17.59 -5.62
C GLU A 102 28.35 -16.63 -6.71
N ALA A 103 28.24 -15.32 -6.50
CA ALA A 103 28.75 -14.30 -7.42
C ALA A 103 30.27 -14.41 -7.60
N LEU A 104 31.02 -14.62 -6.52
CA LEU A 104 32.46 -14.85 -6.56
C LEU A 104 32.81 -16.12 -7.33
N ARG A 105 32.11 -17.22 -7.09
CA ARG A 105 32.32 -18.51 -7.75
C ARG A 105 32.16 -18.42 -9.28
N GLU A 106 31.17 -17.67 -9.73
CA GLU A 106 30.82 -17.56 -11.15
C GLU A 106 31.50 -16.37 -11.87
N GLY A 107 32.38 -15.63 -11.17
CA GLY A 107 33.19 -14.56 -11.76
C GLY A 107 32.39 -13.29 -12.06
N VAL A 108 31.35 -12.99 -11.27
CA VAL A 108 30.66 -11.69 -11.33
C VAL A 108 31.65 -10.57 -11.07
N ARG A 109 31.50 -9.47 -11.80
CA ARG A 109 32.46 -8.35 -11.73
C ARG A 109 32.09 -7.30 -10.69
N LYS A 110 30.80 -7.08 -10.47
CA LYS A 110 30.30 -6.02 -9.57
C LYS A 110 29.09 -6.47 -8.76
N PHE A 111 29.04 -6.07 -7.48
CA PHE A 111 27.94 -6.34 -6.57
C PHE A 111 27.40 -5.02 -5.99
N ILE A 112 26.14 -4.70 -6.25
CA ILE A 112 25.43 -3.53 -5.72
C ILE A 112 24.52 -4.01 -4.58
N TYR A 113 24.68 -3.42 -3.41
CA TYR A 113 23.92 -3.79 -2.22
C TYR A 113 23.12 -2.59 -1.66
N VAL A 114 21.85 -2.77 -1.41
CA VAL A 114 21.00 -1.77 -0.77
C VAL A 114 21.01 -1.98 0.75
N SER A 115 21.74 -1.11 1.44
CA SER A 115 21.84 -1.08 2.90
C SER A 115 20.88 -0.03 3.50
N VAL A 116 21.33 0.74 4.48
CA VAL A 116 20.58 1.81 5.14
C VAL A 116 21.51 2.98 5.46
N PHE A 117 21.00 4.20 5.34
CA PHE A 117 21.75 5.41 5.71
C PHE A 117 22.07 5.40 7.20
N LYS A 118 23.28 5.84 7.57
CA LYS A 118 23.81 5.78 8.96
C LYS A 118 23.81 4.37 9.59
N GLY A 119 23.90 3.32 8.78
CA GLY A 119 23.95 1.93 9.25
C GLY A 119 24.99 1.69 10.33
N GLU A 120 26.20 2.32 10.22
CA GLU A 120 27.26 2.25 11.22
C GLU A 120 26.79 2.69 12.62
N ALA A 121 26.00 3.74 12.74
CA ALA A 121 25.45 4.20 14.00
C ALA A 121 24.40 3.24 14.58
N MET A 122 23.88 2.34 13.75
CA MET A 122 22.86 1.35 14.11
C MET A 122 23.40 -0.07 14.34
N ARG A 123 24.73 -0.27 14.39
CA ARG A 123 25.32 -1.59 14.68
C ARG A 123 24.92 -2.17 16.05
N HIS A 124 24.41 -1.36 16.95
CA HIS A 124 23.94 -1.77 18.27
C HIS A 124 22.54 -2.42 18.26
N ILE A 125 21.80 -2.36 17.15
CA ILE A 125 20.49 -3.01 16.97
C ILE A 125 20.60 -4.15 15.94
N ALA A 126 19.74 -5.17 16.06
CA ALA A 126 19.89 -6.42 15.33
C ALA A 126 19.90 -6.26 13.81
N ILE A 127 18.98 -5.46 13.24
CA ILE A 127 18.93 -5.22 11.79
C ILE A 127 20.14 -4.44 11.28
N GLY A 128 20.58 -3.41 12.02
CA GLY A 128 21.77 -2.61 11.68
C GLY A 128 23.04 -3.46 11.74
N ALA A 129 23.18 -4.30 12.78
CA ALA A 129 24.31 -5.21 12.92
C ALA A 129 24.40 -6.19 11.74
N ALA A 130 23.29 -6.81 11.35
CA ALA A 130 23.26 -7.77 10.24
C ALA A 130 23.62 -7.11 8.90
N LYS A 131 23.03 -5.95 8.59
CA LYS A 131 23.32 -5.20 7.37
C LYS A 131 24.79 -4.76 7.30
N GLU A 132 25.32 -4.16 8.35
CA GLU A 132 26.70 -3.68 8.37
C GLU A 132 27.73 -4.82 8.38
N ARG A 133 27.41 -5.95 8.97
CA ARG A 133 28.24 -7.15 8.85
C ARG A 133 28.35 -7.63 7.40
N PHE A 134 27.26 -7.56 6.63
CA PHE A 134 27.32 -7.87 5.20
C PHE A 134 28.11 -6.80 4.43
N VAL A 135 27.93 -5.53 4.75
CA VAL A 135 28.74 -4.44 4.19
C VAL A 135 30.26 -4.70 4.39
N ASP A 136 30.67 -5.07 5.60
CA ASP A 136 32.07 -5.40 5.91
C ASP A 136 32.55 -6.59 5.08
N THR A 137 31.72 -7.62 4.95
CA THR A 137 32.02 -8.81 4.12
C THR A 137 32.18 -8.44 2.65
N LEU A 138 31.28 -7.62 2.10
CA LEU A 138 31.31 -7.16 0.72
C LEU A 138 32.57 -6.31 0.45
N LYS A 139 32.92 -5.39 1.34
CA LYS A 139 34.12 -4.54 1.24
C LYS A 139 35.42 -5.34 1.16
N THR A 140 35.46 -6.52 1.78
CA THR A 140 36.64 -7.39 1.82
C THR A 140 36.60 -8.53 0.80
N SER A 141 35.55 -8.63 -0.02
CA SER A 141 35.34 -9.75 -0.95
C SER A 141 36.26 -9.79 -2.17
N GLY A 142 36.88 -8.66 -2.52
CA GLY A 142 37.67 -8.52 -3.75
C GLY A 142 36.86 -8.18 -5.01
N LEU A 143 35.53 -8.23 -4.97
CA LEU A 143 34.68 -7.74 -6.05
C LEU A 143 34.64 -6.21 -6.12
N ASP A 144 34.38 -5.68 -7.29
CA ASP A 144 33.89 -4.30 -7.37
C ASP A 144 32.50 -4.21 -6.74
N TYR A 145 32.23 -3.14 -5.99
CA TYR A 145 30.98 -3.00 -5.27
C TYR A 145 30.49 -1.56 -5.22
N CYS A 146 29.16 -1.42 -4.99
CA CYS A 146 28.57 -0.19 -4.57
C CYS A 146 27.56 -0.47 -3.44
N ILE A 147 27.67 0.26 -2.33
CA ILE A 147 26.74 0.21 -1.22
C ILE A 147 25.82 1.40 -1.32
N ILE A 148 24.54 1.17 -1.54
CA ILE A 148 23.52 2.23 -1.64
C ILE A 148 22.81 2.33 -0.29
N ARG A 149 22.80 3.54 0.30
CA ARG A 149 22.26 3.81 1.64
C ARG A 149 21.14 4.82 1.58
N PRO A 150 19.90 4.38 1.35
CA PRO A 150 18.73 5.27 1.38
C PRO A 150 18.43 5.79 2.78
N SER A 151 17.99 7.05 2.88
CA SER A 151 17.62 7.70 4.14
C SER A 151 16.32 7.17 4.74
N GLY A 152 15.43 6.61 3.93
CA GLY A 152 14.12 6.04 4.28
C GLY A 152 13.24 5.99 3.05
N PHE A 153 12.22 5.15 3.06
CA PHE A 153 11.29 5.00 1.95
C PHE A 153 10.00 5.78 2.18
N TYR A 154 9.35 6.26 1.12
CA TYR A 154 7.99 6.81 1.20
C TYR A 154 7.01 5.78 1.78
N SER A 155 7.15 4.50 1.47
CA SER A 155 6.34 3.43 2.06
C SER A 155 6.42 3.36 3.58
N ASP A 156 7.58 3.72 4.19
CA ASP A 156 7.73 3.76 5.64
C ASP A 156 7.01 4.99 6.22
N MET A 157 6.89 6.08 5.45
CA MET A 157 6.18 7.30 5.85
C MET A 157 4.66 7.10 5.91
N ALA A 158 4.12 6.06 5.27
CA ALA A 158 2.71 5.67 5.41
C ALA A 158 2.29 5.44 6.88
N PHE A 159 3.26 5.21 7.79
CA PHE A 159 2.99 5.14 9.23
C PHE A 159 2.45 6.46 9.79
N PHE A 160 2.99 7.61 9.37
CA PHE A 160 2.47 8.93 9.76
C PHE A 160 1.03 9.11 9.26
N PHE A 161 0.79 8.70 8.02
CA PHE A 161 -0.52 8.77 7.40
C PHE A 161 -1.55 7.89 8.14
N LYS A 162 -1.17 6.67 8.52
CA LYS A 162 -2.03 5.79 9.31
C LYS A 162 -2.37 6.40 10.68
N MET A 163 -1.41 6.96 11.39
CA MET A 163 -1.69 7.64 12.67
C MET A 163 -2.60 8.87 12.48
N ALA A 164 -2.44 9.63 11.39
CA ALA A 164 -3.31 10.77 11.09
C ALA A 164 -4.76 10.35 10.77
N LYS A 165 -4.98 9.17 10.17
CA LYS A 165 -6.32 8.57 10.02
C LYS A 165 -6.97 8.31 11.38
N GLU A 166 -6.20 7.88 12.38
CA GLU A 166 -6.62 7.67 13.78
C GLU A 166 -6.69 8.96 14.61
N ASP A 167 -6.70 10.13 13.94
CA ASP A 167 -6.85 11.47 14.48
C ASP A 167 -5.75 11.97 15.43
N ILE A 168 -4.65 11.23 15.65
CA ILE A 168 -3.54 11.68 16.48
C ILE A 168 -2.21 11.09 16.04
N ILE A 169 -1.18 11.95 15.96
CA ILE A 169 0.21 11.50 15.73
C ILE A 169 1.04 11.74 16.97
N TYR A 170 1.70 10.68 17.44
CA TYR A 170 2.65 10.75 18.55
C TYR A 170 4.07 10.87 18.02
N LEU A 171 4.78 11.94 18.43
CA LEU A 171 6.19 12.17 18.14
C LEU A 171 7.00 12.20 19.44
N PHE A 172 8.27 11.83 19.34
CA PHE A 172 9.18 11.90 20.49
C PHE A 172 9.97 13.20 20.50
N SER A 173 10.34 13.64 21.69
CA SER A 173 11.02 14.93 21.90
C SER A 173 10.19 16.09 21.34
N LYS A 174 10.72 16.85 20.40
CA LYS A 174 10.02 17.98 19.74
C LYS A 174 9.67 17.69 18.28
N GLY A 175 9.81 16.43 17.82
CA GLY A 175 9.60 16.07 16.42
C GLY A 175 10.54 16.79 15.44
N GLN A 176 11.73 17.21 15.91
CA GLN A 176 12.63 18.10 15.18
C GLN A 176 13.65 17.37 14.29
N TYR A 177 13.81 16.06 14.46
CA TYR A 177 14.74 15.30 13.63
C TYR A 177 14.26 15.30 12.18
N ALA A 178 15.21 15.58 11.29
CA ALA A 178 14.94 15.72 9.87
C ALA A 178 15.36 14.47 9.08
N MET A 179 14.67 14.20 7.98
CA MET A 179 15.01 13.18 6.99
C MET A 179 14.53 13.59 5.61
N ASN A 180 15.11 12.97 4.58
CA ASN A 180 14.69 13.12 3.20
C ASN A 180 14.32 11.77 2.62
N PRO A 181 13.14 11.21 2.94
CA PRO A 181 12.71 9.92 2.42
C PRO A 181 12.66 9.92 0.90
N ILE A 182 12.84 8.76 0.28
CA ILE A 182 12.93 8.62 -1.17
C ILE A 182 11.84 7.66 -1.69
N HIS A 183 11.28 7.96 -2.87
CA HIS A 183 10.38 7.06 -3.57
C HIS A 183 11.14 5.85 -4.14
N GLY A 184 10.50 4.67 -4.15
CA GLY A 184 11.13 3.45 -4.65
C GLY A 184 11.59 3.53 -6.10
N GLU A 185 10.85 4.21 -6.97
CA GLU A 185 11.24 4.42 -8.38
C GLU A 185 12.47 5.30 -8.51
N ASP A 186 12.54 6.42 -7.78
CA ASP A 186 13.69 7.32 -7.81
C ASP A 186 14.97 6.61 -7.30
N LEU A 187 14.83 5.80 -6.24
CA LEU A 187 15.96 5.00 -5.75
C LEU A 187 16.37 3.89 -6.71
N ALA A 188 15.42 3.29 -7.43
CA ALA A 188 15.72 2.27 -8.44
C ALA A 188 16.55 2.85 -9.59
N GLU A 189 16.26 4.09 -10.01
CA GLU A 189 17.07 4.80 -11.01
C GLU A 189 18.53 4.98 -10.52
N VAL A 190 18.71 5.33 -9.25
CA VAL A 190 20.07 5.39 -8.65
C VAL A 190 20.74 4.02 -8.65
N CYS A 191 20.02 2.95 -8.26
CA CYS A 191 20.56 1.59 -8.24
C CYS A 191 21.03 1.15 -9.64
N VAL A 192 20.24 1.40 -10.67
CA VAL A 192 20.56 1.04 -12.05
C VAL A 192 21.71 1.90 -12.60
N ALA A 193 21.75 3.19 -12.29
CA ALA A 193 22.87 4.06 -12.69
C ALA A 193 24.21 3.59 -12.11
N GLN A 194 24.22 2.98 -10.91
CA GLN A 194 25.44 2.44 -10.31
C GLN A 194 25.96 1.15 -10.99
N LEU A 195 25.25 0.56 -11.91
CA LEU A 195 25.80 -0.51 -12.76
C LEU A 195 27.04 -0.04 -13.53
N GLU A 196 27.00 1.20 -14.01
CA GLU A 196 28.11 1.83 -14.75
C GLU A 196 28.88 2.85 -13.88
N GLY A 197 28.40 3.15 -12.68
CA GLY A 197 29.03 4.09 -11.75
C GLY A 197 30.30 3.53 -11.12
N TYR A 198 31.14 4.40 -10.56
CA TYR A 198 32.39 4.07 -9.88
C TYR A 198 32.35 4.30 -8.37
N GLU A 199 31.24 4.80 -7.88
CA GLU A 199 31.08 5.09 -6.45
C GLU A 199 31.03 3.79 -5.64
N ARG A 200 31.82 3.75 -4.56
CA ARG A 200 31.84 2.62 -3.63
C ARG A 200 30.70 2.67 -2.61
N GLU A 201 30.23 3.89 -2.32
CA GLU A 201 29.15 4.12 -1.38
C GLU A 201 28.34 5.34 -1.78
N VAL A 202 27.02 5.20 -1.84
CA VAL A 202 26.07 6.26 -2.23
C VAL A 202 25.06 6.46 -1.09
N ASN A 203 25.15 7.61 -0.42
CA ASN A 203 24.22 8.03 0.61
C ASN A 203 23.15 8.90 -0.03
N VAL A 204 21.93 8.38 -0.22
CA VAL A 204 20.90 8.99 -1.06
C VAL A 204 19.57 9.16 -0.34
N GLY A 205 18.92 10.28 -0.59
CA GLY A 205 17.56 10.59 -0.13
C GLY A 205 16.75 11.28 -1.21
N GLY A 206 15.49 11.49 -0.94
CA GLY A 206 14.57 12.22 -1.81
C GLY A 206 14.91 13.71 -1.90
N ALA A 207 14.27 14.39 -2.85
CA ALA A 207 14.48 15.81 -3.13
C ALA A 207 13.93 16.74 -2.04
N GLU A 208 13.08 16.23 -1.15
CA GLU A 208 12.44 17.02 -0.09
C GLU A 208 12.97 16.61 1.27
N VAL A 209 13.30 17.61 2.09
CA VAL A 209 13.71 17.41 3.47
C VAL A 209 12.56 17.78 4.40
N PHE A 210 12.22 16.92 5.32
CA PHE A 210 11.15 17.14 6.30
C PHE A 210 11.65 16.86 7.70
N THR A 211 11.24 17.67 8.66
CA THR A 211 11.20 17.26 10.06
C THR A 211 10.02 16.30 10.29
N GLN A 212 10.06 15.52 11.36
CA GLN A 212 8.94 14.64 11.72
C GLN A 212 7.63 15.42 11.90
N THR A 213 7.71 16.62 12.48
CA THR A 213 6.54 17.51 12.65
C THR A 213 5.96 17.95 11.30
N GLU A 214 6.80 18.26 10.31
CA GLU A 214 6.36 18.66 8.96
C GLU A 214 5.70 17.47 8.24
N MET A 215 6.28 16.26 8.33
CA MET A 215 5.65 15.06 7.78
C MET A 215 4.30 14.75 8.43
N ALA A 216 4.20 14.92 9.76
CA ALA A 216 2.96 14.74 10.48
C ALA A 216 1.89 15.75 10.05
N ARG A 217 2.25 17.03 9.89
CA ARG A 217 1.34 18.06 9.37
C ARG A 217 0.89 17.77 7.95
N LEU A 218 1.82 17.35 7.09
CA LEU A 218 1.52 16.99 5.71
C LEU A 218 0.51 15.81 5.63
N ALA A 219 0.64 14.82 6.52
CA ALA A 219 -0.31 13.71 6.59
C ALA A 219 -1.73 14.18 6.96
N PHE A 220 -1.87 15.10 7.93
CA PHE A 220 -3.17 15.69 8.27
C PHE A 220 -3.71 16.59 7.17
N GLU A 221 -2.83 17.39 6.50
CA GLU A 221 -3.21 18.25 5.37
C GLU A 221 -3.87 17.45 4.24
N VAL A 222 -3.23 16.33 3.85
CA VAL A 222 -3.77 15.46 2.78
C VAL A 222 -5.10 14.82 3.17
N LEU A 223 -5.32 14.56 4.47
CA LEU A 223 -6.60 14.05 4.98
C LEU A 223 -7.64 15.15 5.25
N HIS A 224 -7.32 16.43 4.96
CA HIS A 224 -8.18 17.57 5.26
C HIS A 224 -8.62 17.64 6.74
N LYS A 225 -7.74 17.17 7.66
CA LYS A 225 -7.99 17.15 9.10
C LYS A 225 -7.15 18.21 9.83
N PRO A 226 -7.63 18.78 10.96
CA PRO A 226 -6.80 19.61 11.81
C PRO A 226 -5.64 18.82 12.38
N ALA A 227 -4.43 19.39 12.37
CA ALA A 227 -3.23 18.72 12.86
C ALA A 227 -3.30 18.50 14.38
N ASN A 228 -3.38 17.26 14.81
CA ASN A 228 -3.38 16.83 16.21
C ASN A 228 -2.10 16.03 16.49
N ILE A 229 -1.06 16.71 16.97
CA ILE A 229 0.28 16.13 17.20
C ILE A 229 0.61 16.20 18.69
N SER A 230 0.86 15.04 19.29
CA SER A 230 1.25 14.92 20.68
C SER A 230 2.75 14.63 20.80
N TYR A 231 3.46 15.44 21.60
CA TYR A 231 4.89 15.29 21.80
C TYR A 231 5.21 14.58 23.12
N LEU A 232 5.78 13.39 23.00
CA LEU A 232 6.19 12.57 24.13
C LEU A 232 7.67 12.81 24.48
N PRO A 233 8.04 12.92 25.77
CA PRO A 233 9.43 13.01 26.18
C PRO A 233 10.26 11.79 25.71
N ASP A 234 11.54 11.97 25.36
CA ASP A 234 12.40 10.87 24.88
C ASP A 234 12.55 9.70 25.87
N TRP A 235 12.39 9.95 27.17
CA TRP A 235 12.43 8.87 28.14
C TRP A 235 11.32 7.82 27.92
N VAL A 236 10.17 8.23 27.37
CA VAL A 236 9.06 7.31 27.01
C VAL A 236 9.52 6.35 25.91
N ARG A 237 10.18 6.86 24.87
CA ARG A 237 10.77 6.05 23.78
C ARG A 237 11.78 5.04 24.35
N ARG A 238 12.68 5.49 25.25
CA ARG A 238 13.67 4.61 25.89
C ARG A 238 13.01 3.55 26.76
N LEU A 239 11.91 3.91 27.44
CA LEU A 239 11.14 2.97 28.24
C LEU A 239 10.47 1.90 27.35
N ILE A 240 9.85 2.31 26.22
CA ILE A 240 9.27 1.39 25.22
C ILE A 240 10.33 0.41 24.72
N LEU A 241 11.53 0.89 24.36
CA LEU A 241 12.62 0.03 23.91
C LEU A 241 13.10 -0.93 25.00
N LYS A 242 13.23 -0.43 26.26
CA LYS A 242 13.68 -1.26 27.38
C LYS A 242 12.64 -2.34 27.71
N MET A 243 11.38 -1.99 27.82
CA MET A 243 10.31 -2.94 28.15
C MET A 243 10.01 -3.88 26.98
N GLY A 244 9.92 -3.34 25.76
CA GLY A 244 9.62 -4.10 24.55
C GLY A 244 10.60 -5.25 24.31
N LYS A 245 11.88 -5.05 24.64
CA LYS A 245 12.90 -6.10 24.54
C LYS A 245 12.55 -7.38 25.34
N TYR A 246 11.82 -7.24 26.45
CA TYR A 246 11.47 -8.37 27.33
C TYR A 246 10.01 -8.83 27.16
N LEU A 247 9.12 -7.94 26.70
CA LEU A 247 7.69 -8.21 26.67
C LEU A 247 7.18 -8.54 25.25
N LEU A 248 7.87 -8.10 24.21
CA LEU A 248 7.41 -8.30 22.83
C LEU A 248 8.11 -9.51 22.18
N PRO A 249 7.42 -10.23 21.31
CA PRO A 249 8.04 -11.23 20.46
C PRO A 249 9.17 -10.60 19.60
N LYS A 250 10.28 -11.33 19.39
CA LYS A 250 11.46 -10.82 18.67
C LYS A 250 11.13 -10.29 17.27
N ASN A 251 10.18 -10.92 16.58
CA ASN A 251 9.73 -10.53 15.25
C ASN A 251 8.99 -9.16 15.20
N ILE A 252 8.40 -8.74 16.30
CA ILE A 252 7.75 -7.44 16.46
C ILE A 252 8.74 -6.42 17.00
N TYR A 253 9.50 -6.81 18.04
CA TYR A 253 10.41 -5.90 18.71
C TYR A 253 11.47 -5.31 17.77
N GLY A 254 12.07 -6.13 16.90
CA GLY A 254 13.12 -5.66 16.00
C GLY A 254 12.67 -4.53 15.05
N ALA A 255 11.45 -4.62 14.53
CA ALA A 255 10.90 -3.55 13.68
C ALA A 255 10.63 -2.26 14.48
N ILE A 256 10.12 -2.38 15.71
CA ILE A 256 9.89 -1.24 16.62
C ILE A 256 11.23 -0.62 17.02
N GLU A 257 12.23 -1.44 17.38
CA GLU A 257 13.58 -0.98 17.74
C GLU A 257 14.21 -0.18 16.61
N PHE A 258 14.14 -0.69 15.39
CA PHE A 258 14.68 -0.02 14.21
C PHE A 258 13.97 1.33 13.96
N PHE A 259 12.64 1.33 13.92
CA PHE A 259 11.85 2.54 13.71
C PHE A 259 12.12 3.61 14.77
N LEU A 260 12.04 3.24 16.06
CA LEU A 260 12.28 4.17 17.16
C LEU A 260 13.74 4.67 17.23
N THR A 261 14.70 3.90 16.71
CA THR A 261 16.10 4.32 16.63
C THR A 261 16.28 5.37 15.53
N ILE A 262 15.71 5.16 14.35
CA ILE A 262 15.74 6.14 13.24
C ILE A 262 15.02 7.44 13.65
N MET A 263 13.87 7.32 14.32
CA MET A 263 13.10 8.48 14.79
C MET A 263 13.83 9.33 15.85
N ALA A 264 15.01 8.93 16.32
CA ALA A 264 15.79 9.65 17.31
C ALA A 264 17.11 10.25 16.76
N MET A 265 17.22 10.33 15.42
CA MET A 265 18.41 10.91 14.77
C MET A 265 18.04 11.63 13.47
N ASP A 266 18.85 12.62 13.10
CA ASP A 266 18.74 13.19 11.75
C ASP A 266 19.15 12.17 10.70
N ALA A 267 18.38 12.03 9.65
CA ALA A 267 18.59 11.09 8.55
C ALA A 267 18.48 11.79 7.19
N VAL A 268 19.09 12.96 7.05
CA VAL A 268 19.19 13.71 5.79
C VAL A 268 20.43 13.21 5.04
N ALA A 269 20.21 12.43 3.99
CA ALA A 269 21.29 11.98 3.12
C ALA A 269 21.77 13.10 2.19
N PRO A 270 23.09 13.20 1.90
CA PRO A 270 23.66 14.32 1.16
C PRO A 270 23.27 14.35 -0.33
N MET A 271 23.11 13.19 -0.97
CA MET A 271 22.65 13.12 -2.35
C MET A 271 21.13 13.18 -2.36
N GLN A 272 20.57 14.28 -2.85
CA GLN A 272 19.13 14.50 -2.95
C GLN A 272 18.71 14.34 -4.40
N VAL A 273 17.81 13.38 -4.67
CA VAL A 273 17.36 13.03 -6.02
C VAL A 273 15.88 12.74 -6.07
N GLY A 274 15.36 12.67 -7.29
CA GLY A 274 14.02 12.19 -7.59
C GLY A 274 13.02 13.28 -7.92
N LYS A 275 12.00 12.86 -8.65
CA LYS A 275 10.88 13.67 -9.13
C LYS A 275 9.63 13.54 -8.26
N HIS A 276 9.52 12.43 -7.51
CA HIS A 276 8.36 12.16 -6.67
C HIS A 276 8.32 13.08 -5.45
N ARG A 277 7.10 13.37 -4.98
CA ARG A 277 6.83 14.22 -3.82
C ARG A 277 6.07 13.44 -2.76
N LEU A 278 6.41 13.64 -1.49
CA LEU A 278 5.79 12.91 -0.38
C LEU A 278 4.28 13.21 -0.28
N LYS A 279 3.87 14.44 -0.60
CA LYS A 279 2.45 14.82 -0.65
C LYS A 279 1.68 13.95 -1.66
N ALA A 280 2.18 13.86 -2.90
CA ALA A 280 1.55 13.06 -3.95
C ALA A 280 1.51 11.56 -3.57
N PHE A 281 2.53 11.06 -2.86
CA PHE A 281 2.50 9.70 -2.33
C PHE A 281 1.39 9.53 -1.28
N PHE A 282 1.23 10.46 -0.33
CA PHE A 282 0.13 10.39 0.64
C PHE A 282 -1.24 10.47 -0.04
N GLU A 283 -1.40 11.34 -1.04
CA GLU A 283 -2.61 11.42 -1.87
C GLU A 283 -2.88 10.08 -2.60
N SER A 284 -1.85 9.44 -3.14
CA SER A 284 -1.99 8.14 -3.82
C SER A 284 -2.41 7.00 -2.90
N ILE A 285 -1.91 6.97 -1.66
CA ILE A 285 -2.31 5.97 -0.67
C ILE A 285 -3.65 6.31 -0.02
N THR A 286 -4.09 7.57 -0.04
CA THR A 286 -5.47 7.94 0.29
C THR A 286 -6.41 7.27 -0.71
N SER A 287 -6.18 7.49 -1.99
CA SER A 287 -6.99 6.90 -3.06
C SER A 287 -6.88 5.37 -3.15
N SER A 288 -5.78 4.76 -2.69
CA SER A 288 -5.59 3.30 -2.77
C SER A 288 -6.00 2.53 -1.52
N ALA A 289 -5.93 3.14 -0.33
CA ALA A 289 -6.40 2.53 0.92
C ALA A 289 -7.93 2.61 1.06
N ASP A 290 -8.53 3.58 0.37
CA ASP A 290 -9.98 3.82 0.33
C ASP A 290 -10.65 3.11 -0.86
N ARG A 291 -9.96 2.26 -1.60
CA ARG A 291 -10.55 1.41 -2.65
C ARG A 291 -10.90 0.02 -2.13
N TYR A 292 -11.50 -0.04 -0.94
CA TYR A 292 -11.94 -1.30 -0.36
C TYR A 292 -12.95 -2.00 -1.27
N TYR A 293 -13.99 -1.30 -1.68
CA TYR A 293 -15.08 -1.81 -2.49
C TYR A 293 -14.60 -2.28 -3.87
N LEU A 294 -13.87 -1.43 -4.61
CA LEU A 294 -13.33 -1.78 -5.91
C LEU A 294 -12.34 -2.96 -5.87
N LYS A 295 -11.55 -3.04 -4.82
CA LYS A 295 -10.62 -4.15 -4.62
C LYS A 295 -11.37 -5.46 -4.35
N ARG A 296 -12.39 -5.42 -3.51
CA ARG A 296 -13.23 -6.59 -3.20
C ARG A 296 -13.97 -7.06 -4.45
N LEU A 297 -14.65 -6.19 -5.20
CA LEU A 297 -15.28 -6.53 -6.47
C LEU A 297 -14.34 -7.25 -7.45
N LYS A 298 -13.10 -6.74 -7.60
CA LYS A 298 -12.10 -7.38 -8.48
C LYS A 298 -11.58 -8.73 -7.99
N GLN A 299 -11.71 -9.04 -6.71
CA GLN A 299 -11.26 -10.29 -6.11
C GLN A 299 -12.35 -11.37 -6.09
N SER A 300 -13.63 -10.96 -6.05
CA SER A 300 -14.78 -11.85 -5.85
C SER A 300 -15.42 -12.34 -7.15
N GLY A 301 -15.01 -11.88 -8.35
CA GLY A 301 -15.49 -12.46 -9.59
C GLY A 301 -15.90 -11.47 -10.69
N GLU A 302 -16.91 -11.83 -11.49
CA GLU A 302 -17.34 -11.10 -12.69
C GLU A 302 -18.42 -10.04 -12.40
N PHE A 303 -18.14 -9.15 -11.44
CA PHE A 303 -19.00 -8.00 -11.17
C PHE A 303 -18.80 -6.89 -12.20
N GLU A 304 -19.88 -6.32 -12.68
CA GLU A 304 -19.84 -5.07 -13.43
C GLU A 304 -19.91 -3.89 -12.47
N TYR A 305 -19.17 -2.83 -12.76
CA TYR A 305 -19.17 -1.61 -11.94
C TYR A 305 -18.89 -0.37 -12.78
N SER A 306 -19.42 0.76 -12.32
CA SER A 306 -19.27 2.06 -12.95
C SER A 306 -17.91 2.70 -12.61
N LEU A 307 -17.60 3.84 -13.24
CA LEU A 307 -16.51 4.70 -12.81
C LEU A 307 -16.88 5.41 -11.52
N GLY A 308 -15.88 5.56 -10.62
CA GLY A 308 -16.09 6.22 -9.34
C GLY A 308 -16.49 7.71 -9.47
N ALA A 309 -17.30 8.18 -8.52
CA ALA A 309 -17.79 9.53 -8.43
C ALA A 309 -16.77 10.50 -7.82
N ASN A 310 -16.76 11.74 -8.30
CA ASN A 310 -16.03 12.84 -7.69
C ASN A 310 -16.87 13.56 -6.60
N ALA A 311 -16.22 14.47 -5.86
CA ALA A 311 -16.88 15.18 -4.75
C ALA A 311 -18.07 16.07 -5.21
N GLU A 312 -18.04 16.62 -6.42
CA GLU A 312 -19.15 17.44 -6.95
C GLU A 312 -20.35 16.57 -7.31
N GLU A 313 -20.12 15.39 -7.88
CA GLU A 313 -21.16 14.41 -8.22
C GLU A 313 -21.84 13.85 -6.96
N ILE A 314 -21.06 13.57 -5.90
CA ILE A 314 -21.60 13.14 -4.59
C ILE A 314 -22.45 14.26 -3.96
N LYS A 315 -21.93 15.48 -3.98
CA LYS A 315 -22.66 16.65 -3.47
C LYS A 315 -23.98 16.88 -4.21
N HIS A 316 -24.01 16.63 -5.52
CA HIS A 316 -25.23 16.69 -6.30
C HIS A 316 -26.31 15.72 -5.80
N ILE A 317 -25.95 14.47 -5.45
CA ILE A 317 -26.90 13.51 -4.84
C ILE A 317 -27.44 14.05 -3.53
N GLU A 318 -26.57 14.56 -2.65
CA GLU A 318 -26.98 15.11 -1.35
C GLU A 318 -27.92 16.30 -1.49
N GLU A 319 -27.64 17.20 -2.43
CA GLU A 319 -28.49 18.38 -2.71
C GLU A 319 -29.84 17.98 -3.31
N GLU A 320 -29.87 17.05 -4.26
CA GLU A 320 -31.09 16.58 -4.92
C GLU A 320 -32.04 15.81 -4.00
N LEU A 321 -31.49 15.06 -3.03
CA LEU A 321 -32.28 14.29 -2.08
C LEU A 321 -32.52 14.99 -0.74
N GLY A 322 -31.84 16.11 -0.47
CA GLY A 322 -31.94 16.87 0.79
C GLY A 322 -31.34 16.14 1.99
N ILE A 323 -30.30 15.33 1.82
CA ILE A 323 -29.75 14.44 2.83
C ILE A 323 -28.21 14.59 2.92
N LEU A 324 -27.64 13.95 3.96
CA LEU A 324 -26.20 13.68 4.05
C LEU A 324 -25.96 12.16 3.94
N LEU A 325 -25.19 11.77 2.92
CA LEU A 325 -24.84 10.37 2.72
C LEU A 325 -23.85 9.91 3.81
N PRO A 326 -23.96 8.68 4.35
CA PRO A 326 -22.95 8.10 5.24
C PRO A 326 -21.60 7.93 4.54
N GLU A 327 -20.50 8.01 5.32
CA GLU A 327 -19.13 7.93 4.79
C GLU A 327 -18.85 6.60 4.06
N ALA A 328 -19.40 5.48 4.55
CA ALA A 328 -19.25 4.18 3.91
C ALA A 328 -19.80 4.18 2.47
N TYR A 329 -20.99 4.74 2.27
CA TYR A 329 -21.59 4.82 0.93
C TYR A 329 -20.89 5.86 0.03
N ILE A 330 -20.41 6.97 0.58
CA ILE A 330 -19.56 7.94 -0.15
C ILE A 330 -18.31 7.25 -0.67
N ASN A 331 -17.67 6.42 0.14
CA ASN A 331 -16.48 5.66 -0.26
C ASN A 331 -16.82 4.67 -1.39
N PHE A 332 -17.92 3.93 -1.27
CA PHE A 332 -18.40 3.05 -2.34
C PHE A 332 -18.64 3.82 -3.64
N LEU A 333 -19.40 4.93 -3.60
CA LEU A 333 -19.65 5.78 -4.78
C LEU A 333 -18.34 6.30 -5.40
N SER A 334 -17.40 6.72 -4.57
CA SER A 334 -16.10 7.25 -5.02
C SER A 334 -15.23 6.19 -5.71
N GLU A 335 -15.40 4.93 -5.36
CA GLU A 335 -14.61 3.81 -5.88
C GLU A 335 -15.24 3.14 -7.10
N CYS A 336 -16.54 2.86 -7.04
CA CYS A 336 -17.26 2.00 -7.96
C CYS A 336 -18.46 2.69 -8.63
N GLY A 337 -18.91 3.85 -8.11
CA GLY A 337 -20.12 4.52 -8.58
C GLY A 337 -21.41 3.72 -8.34
N SER A 338 -21.53 2.56 -8.96
CA SER A 338 -22.55 1.53 -8.80
C SER A 338 -21.96 0.18 -9.19
N CYS A 339 -22.59 -0.93 -8.79
CA CYS A 339 -22.16 -2.26 -9.23
C CYS A 339 -23.38 -3.21 -9.37
N ASN A 340 -23.20 -4.28 -10.17
CA ASN A 340 -24.20 -5.33 -10.36
C ASN A 340 -23.54 -6.70 -10.56
N TYR A 341 -24.32 -7.74 -10.23
CA TYR A 341 -24.06 -9.12 -10.54
C TYR A 341 -25.38 -9.72 -11.08
N GLY A 342 -25.42 -10.02 -12.39
CA GLY A 342 -26.67 -10.36 -13.04
C GLY A 342 -27.72 -9.25 -12.91
N ASP A 343 -28.89 -9.60 -12.39
CA ASP A 343 -30.01 -8.66 -12.19
C ASP A 343 -29.97 -7.97 -10.83
N VAL A 344 -29.12 -8.40 -9.89
CA VAL A 344 -28.95 -7.77 -8.58
C VAL A 344 -27.93 -6.63 -8.66
N TYR A 345 -28.25 -5.48 -8.11
CA TYR A 345 -27.38 -4.30 -8.19
C TYR A 345 -27.34 -3.50 -6.88
N ILE A 346 -26.26 -2.80 -6.67
CA ILE A 346 -26.16 -1.71 -5.67
C ILE A 346 -26.21 -0.39 -6.42
N ASN A 347 -27.30 0.32 -6.22
CA ASN A 347 -27.59 1.58 -6.88
C ASN A 347 -26.63 2.70 -6.47
N GLY A 348 -26.40 3.66 -7.36
CA GLY A 348 -25.48 4.76 -7.09
C GLY A 348 -25.43 5.75 -8.24
N ILE A 349 -24.23 6.00 -8.76
CA ILE A 349 -23.96 6.80 -9.96
C ILE A 349 -23.52 5.84 -11.06
N TYR A 350 -24.17 5.91 -12.20
CA TYR A 350 -23.69 5.24 -13.41
C TYR A 350 -22.90 6.25 -14.26
N LYS A 351 -21.65 5.90 -14.55
CA LYS A 351 -20.74 6.76 -15.30
C LYS A 351 -19.91 5.92 -16.29
N GLU A 352 -20.07 6.23 -17.56
CA GLU A 352 -19.30 5.61 -18.64
C GLU A 352 -18.88 6.70 -19.64
N LYS A 353 -17.56 6.88 -19.83
CA LYS A 353 -16.96 7.91 -20.71
C LYS A 353 -17.59 9.30 -20.52
N ASP A 354 -18.51 9.69 -21.41
CA ASP A 354 -19.14 11.01 -21.44
C ASP A 354 -20.59 10.99 -20.91
N THR A 355 -21.07 9.85 -20.41
CA THR A 355 -22.43 9.69 -19.88
C THR A 355 -22.40 9.60 -18.37
N ILE A 356 -23.23 10.41 -17.70
CA ILE A 356 -23.43 10.36 -16.23
C ILE A 356 -24.95 10.33 -16.02
N SER A 357 -25.41 9.40 -15.16
CA SER A 357 -26.76 9.36 -14.62
C SER A 357 -26.72 9.06 -13.13
N TYR A 358 -27.81 9.35 -12.44
CA TYR A 358 -27.92 9.24 -10.99
C TYR A 358 -29.08 8.32 -10.60
N PRO A 359 -29.01 7.01 -10.92
CA PRO A 359 -30.12 6.09 -10.65
C PRO A 359 -30.58 6.10 -9.19
N VAL A 360 -29.66 6.26 -8.22
CA VAL A 360 -30.02 6.38 -6.80
C VAL A 360 -30.92 7.58 -6.52
N VAL A 361 -30.71 8.70 -7.21
CA VAL A 361 -31.55 9.92 -7.06
C VAL A 361 -32.91 9.70 -7.72
N GLU A 362 -32.88 9.24 -8.95
CA GLU A 362 -34.10 9.04 -9.77
C GLU A 362 -35.04 8.05 -9.09
N LEU A 363 -34.54 6.87 -8.75
CA LEU A 363 -35.35 5.83 -8.11
C LEU A 363 -35.82 6.23 -6.71
N THR A 364 -34.97 6.83 -5.88
CA THR A 364 -35.36 7.27 -4.54
C THR A 364 -36.48 8.33 -4.60
N LYS A 365 -36.38 9.30 -5.52
CA LYS A 365 -37.44 10.32 -5.71
C LYS A 365 -38.76 9.69 -6.17
N GLN A 366 -38.67 8.82 -7.18
CA GLN A 366 -39.82 8.11 -7.72
C GLN A 366 -40.55 7.36 -6.61
N LEU A 367 -39.84 6.56 -5.80
CA LEU A 367 -40.47 5.75 -4.75
C LEU A 367 -40.95 6.57 -3.55
N ARG A 368 -40.38 7.77 -3.31
CA ARG A 368 -40.94 8.74 -2.35
C ARG A 368 -42.29 9.27 -2.83
N GLU A 369 -42.46 9.48 -4.14
CA GLU A 369 -43.74 9.90 -4.73
C GLU A 369 -44.74 8.76 -4.80
N ASP A 370 -44.34 7.59 -5.34
CA ASP A 370 -45.24 6.49 -5.66
C ASP A 370 -45.64 5.66 -4.42
N LEU A 371 -44.68 5.39 -3.52
CA LEU A 371 -44.86 4.50 -2.36
C LEU A 371 -44.76 5.21 -1.02
N HIS A 372 -44.65 6.54 -1.00
CA HIS A 372 -44.48 7.35 0.22
C HIS A 372 -43.28 6.93 1.06
N LEU A 373 -42.15 6.54 0.41
CA LEU A 373 -40.91 6.19 1.09
C LEU A 373 -40.41 7.34 1.98
N SER A 374 -40.05 7.05 3.24
CA SER A 374 -39.53 8.03 4.18
C SER A 374 -38.27 8.72 3.68
N GLU A 375 -38.10 10.01 3.99
CA GLU A 375 -36.88 10.78 3.67
C GLU A 375 -35.63 10.26 4.39
N ASP A 376 -35.77 9.45 5.43
CA ASP A 376 -34.67 8.82 6.14
C ASP A 376 -33.96 7.70 5.36
N PHE A 377 -34.44 7.38 4.15
CA PHE A 377 -33.90 6.28 3.34
C PHE A 377 -33.56 6.70 1.92
N ILE A 378 -32.54 6.03 1.37
CA ILE A 378 -32.27 5.95 -0.07
C ILE A 378 -32.41 4.50 -0.53
N VAL A 379 -32.65 4.27 -1.82
CA VAL A 379 -32.88 2.94 -2.38
C VAL A 379 -31.59 2.38 -2.97
N LEU A 380 -31.07 1.29 -2.40
CA LEU A 380 -29.91 0.57 -2.89
C LEU A 380 -30.28 -0.43 -3.98
N HIS A 381 -31.40 -1.14 -3.81
CA HIS A 381 -31.92 -2.10 -4.76
C HIS A 381 -33.46 -2.12 -4.75
N TYR A 382 -34.07 -2.39 -5.90
CA TYR A 382 -35.50 -2.57 -6.02
C TYR A 382 -35.78 -3.76 -6.94
N GLU A 383 -36.30 -4.84 -6.34
CA GLU A 383 -36.94 -5.91 -7.09
C GLU A 383 -38.40 -5.52 -7.30
N VAL A 384 -38.77 -5.30 -8.57
CA VAL A 384 -40.05 -4.69 -8.96
C VAL A 384 -41.21 -5.53 -8.42
N ASP A 385 -42.11 -4.88 -7.66
CA ASP A 385 -43.31 -5.44 -7.03
C ASP A 385 -43.02 -6.54 -5.98
N GLU A 386 -41.77 -6.69 -5.53
CA GLU A 386 -41.38 -7.69 -4.51
C GLU A 386 -40.81 -7.01 -3.26
N PHE A 387 -39.61 -6.43 -3.34
CA PHE A 387 -38.97 -5.80 -2.18
C PHE A 387 -38.03 -4.64 -2.52
N LEU A 388 -37.73 -3.86 -1.51
CA LEU A 388 -36.77 -2.75 -1.53
C LEU A 388 -35.65 -3.00 -0.54
N THR A 389 -34.40 -2.84 -0.99
CA THR A 389 -33.26 -2.67 -0.08
C THR A 389 -32.96 -1.20 0.13
N LEU A 390 -33.04 -0.78 1.37
CA LEU A 390 -33.02 0.63 1.80
C LEU A 390 -31.81 0.91 2.67
N TYR A 391 -31.16 2.04 2.47
CA TYR A 391 -30.05 2.48 3.30
C TYR A 391 -30.44 3.73 4.08
N LYS A 392 -30.20 3.68 5.39
CA LYS A 392 -30.56 4.78 6.30
C LYS A 392 -29.63 5.97 6.10
N VAL A 393 -30.22 7.15 5.98
CA VAL A 393 -29.52 8.41 5.80
C VAL A 393 -29.98 9.45 6.82
N SER A 394 -29.33 10.61 6.85
CA SER A 394 -29.66 11.68 7.79
C SER A 394 -29.63 13.04 7.06
N ASN A 395 -30.46 13.95 7.49
CA ASN A 395 -30.48 15.35 7.00
C ASN A 395 -29.74 16.32 7.94
N GLY A 396 -29.21 15.84 9.08
CA GLY A 396 -28.61 16.72 10.10
C GLY A 396 -27.14 16.47 10.38
N VAL A 397 -26.73 15.20 10.51
CA VAL A 397 -25.35 14.81 10.86
C VAL A 397 -24.90 13.66 9.95
N ARG A 398 -23.74 13.79 9.36
CA ARG A 398 -23.15 12.72 8.55
C ARG A 398 -22.79 11.53 9.44
N LEU A 399 -23.31 10.36 9.11
CA LEU A 399 -23.00 9.09 9.78
C LEU A 399 -21.70 8.50 9.21
N LYS A 400 -20.98 7.72 9.98
CA LYS A 400 -19.86 6.92 9.46
C LYS A 400 -20.36 5.78 8.58
N ASP A 401 -21.35 5.06 9.07
CA ASP A 401 -22.09 4.01 8.40
C ASP A 401 -23.51 3.97 8.98
N ALA A 402 -24.40 3.18 8.41
CA ALA A 402 -25.77 3.05 8.88
C ALA A 402 -26.31 1.64 8.56
N GLU A 403 -27.42 1.30 9.22
CA GLU A 403 -28.14 0.05 9.01
C GLU A 403 -28.76 0.00 7.61
N VAL A 404 -28.79 -1.20 7.01
CA VAL A 404 -29.49 -1.52 5.78
C VAL A 404 -30.79 -2.24 6.13
N PHE A 405 -31.87 -1.89 5.45
CA PHE A 405 -33.22 -2.37 5.71
C PHE A 405 -33.80 -3.03 4.48
N GLU A 406 -34.75 -3.93 4.67
CA GLU A 406 -35.61 -4.47 3.64
C GLU A 406 -37.06 -4.09 3.92
N ALA A 407 -37.82 -3.84 2.87
CA ALA A 407 -39.26 -3.59 2.92
C ALA A 407 -39.96 -4.32 1.77
N GLU A 408 -41.00 -5.11 2.08
CA GLU A 408 -41.82 -5.75 1.06
C GLU A 408 -42.71 -4.74 0.34
N VAL A 409 -42.87 -4.91 -0.96
CA VAL A 409 -43.82 -4.15 -1.77
C VAL A 409 -45.03 -5.04 -2.06
N TYR A 410 -46.20 -4.57 -1.70
CA TYR A 410 -47.42 -5.34 -1.90
C TYR A 410 -48.55 -4.52 -2.50
N CYS A 411 -49.43 -5.17 -3.22
CA CYS A 411 -50.64 -4.53 -3.75
C CYS A 411 -51.79 -4.66 -2.75
N ASN A 412 -52.34 -3.54 -2.29
CA ASN A 412 -53.47 -3.51 -1.37
C ASN A 412 -54.81 -3.90 -2.05
N ASP A 413 -55.86 -4.07 -1.28
CA ASP A 413 -57.21 -4.45 -1.77
C ASP A 413 -57.83 -3.45 -2.76
N LYS A 414 -57.27 -2.24 -2.89
CA LYS A 414 -57.69 -1.19 -3.82
C LYS A 414 -56.88 -1.15 -5.10
N GLY A 415 -55.91 -2.03 -5.22
CA GLY A 415 -55.02 -2.07 -6.39
C GLY A 415 -53.89 -1.07 -6.36
N ASN A 416 -53.58 -0.47 -5.21
CA ASN A 416 -52.45 0.43 -5.04
C ASN A 416 -51.28 -0.33 -4.42
N PHE A 417 -50.04 -0.03 -4.88
CA PHE A 417 -48.83 -0.52 -4.25
C PHE A 417 -48.51 0.26 -2.98
N GLU A 418 -48.13 -0.45 -1.95
CA GLU A 418 -47.70 0.07 -0.64
C GLU A 418 -46.44 -0.67 -0.20
N ILE A 419 -45.66 -0.07 0.68
CA ILE A 419 -44.51 -0.70 1.34
C ILE A 419 -44.82 -1.05 2.78
N ASP A 420 -44.38 -2.21 3.23
CA ASP A 420 -44.44 -2.58 4.64
C ASP A 420 -43.39 -1.80 5.45
N LYS A 421 -43.46 -1.94 6.78
CA LYS A 421 -42.50 -1.31 7.67
C LYS A 421 -41.09 -1.83 7.40
N PRO A 422 -40.11 -0.96 7.05
CA PRO A 422 -38.72 -1.40 6.85
C PRO A 422 -38.16 -2.11 8.06
N MET A 423 -37.57 -3.30 7.83
CA MET A 423 -36.91 -4.11 8.85
C MET A 423 -35.39 -4.12 8.63
N PRO A 424 -34.56 -3.92 9.68
CA PRO A 424 -33.10 -3.97 9.51
C PRO A 424 -32.65 -5.40 9.17
N ILE A 425 -31.82 -5.53 8.14
CA ILE A 425 -31.24 -6.80 7.68
C ILE A 425 -29.72 -6.86 7.87
N PHE A 426 -29.03 -5.71 7.85
CA PHE A 426 -27.59 -5.59 8.14
C PHE A 426 -27.32 -4.39 9.05
N ASP A 427 -26.33 -4.52 9.91
CA ASP A 427 -25.94 -3.46 10.86
C ASP A 427 -25.12 -2.33 10.17
N SER A 428 -24.61 -2.57 8.94
CA SER A 428 -23.79 -1.64 8.19
C SER A 428 -23.88 -1.85 6.68
N PHE A 429 -23.51 -0.81 5.90
CA PHE A 429 -23.35 -0.93 4.44
C PHE A 429 -22.21 -1.88 4.06
N GLU A 430 -21.14 -1.91 4.85
CA GLU A 430 -20.00 -2.79 4.60
C GLU A 430 -20.41 -4.27 4.69
N GLU A 431 -21.22 -4.63 5.69
CA GLU A 431 -21.76 -5.98 5.87
C GLU A 431 -22.68 -6.37 4.71
N TYR A 432 -23.60 -5.49 4.30
CA TYR A 432 -24.43 -5.67 3.12
C TYR A 432 -23.61 -5.85 1.84
N PHE A 433 -22.55 -5.08 1.68
CA PHE A 433 -21.69 -5.18 0.50
C PHE A 433 -20.92 -6.52 0.46
N GLU A 434 -20.47 -7.05 1.60
CA GLU A 434 -19.84 -8.38 1.65
C GLU A 434 -20.85 -9.49 1.30
N ASP A 435 -22.07 -9.43 1.82
CA ASP A 435 -23.16 -10.35 1.46
C ASP A 435 -23.48 -10.30 -0.04
N PHE A 436 -23.52 -9.10 -0.63
CA PHE A 436 -23.68 -8.92 -2.08
C PHE A 436 -22.55 -9.61 -2.88
N LEU A 437 -21.31 -9.66 -2.37
CA LEU A 437 -20.21 -10.33 -3.04
C LEU A 437 -20.34 -11.87 -3.00
N ASP A 438 -21.00 -12.40 -1.97
CA ASP A 438 -21.18 -13.85 -1.82
C ASP A 438 -22.13 -14.42 -2.90
N LEU A 439 -22.92 -13.58 -3.60
CA LEU A 439 -23.75 -13.99 -4.74
C LEU A 439 -22.92 -14.66 -5.85
N ALA A 440 -21.66 -14.28 -6.03
CA ALA A 440 -20.77 -14.88 -7.02
C ALA A 440 -20.14 -16.22 -6.58
N GLU A 441 -20.31 -16.61 -5.31
CA GLU A 441 -19.80 -17.90 -4.79
C GLU A 441 -20.89 -18.99 -4.83
N GLU A 442 -22.15 -18.62 -5.04
CA GLU A 442 -23.30 -19.55 -5.09
C GLU A 442 -23.60 -20.08 -6.51
N ASP A 443 -23.01 -19.52 -7.56
CA ASP A 443 -23.10 -19.96 -8.96
C ASP A 443 -21.85 -20.81 -9.36
#